data_fb1734cdf9573f373a74fbd55ed9f210
#
_entry.id   fb1734cdf9573f373a74fbd55ed9f210
#
_cell.length_a   1.000
_cell.length_b   1.000
_cell.length_c   1.000
_cell.angle_alpha   90.00
_cell.angle_beta   90.00
_cell.angle_gamma   90.00
#
_symmetry.space_group_name_H-M   'P 1'
#
loop_
_entity.id
_entity.type
_entity.pdbx_description
1 polymer ?
#
loop_
_entity_poly.entity_id
_entity_poly.type
_entity_poly.pdbx_seq_one_letter_code
_entity_poly.pdbx_strand_id
1 'polypeptide(L)'
;MGEAALSHVFLHVASLAVTRSFYVDLIGLEVLADEPGYLRLGGGGGFRLGIEERGPEEIGSDGMQLVIRVIDVDATAALLRNAGVDVSDPADQEWGARHAWLHDPDRYPVSIFTMREDR
;
A
#
# COMPACT_ATOMS: atom_id res chain seq x y z
N MET A 1 18.40 5.49 24.93
CA MET A 1 17.34 6.17 24.21
C MET A 1 17.54 6.03 22.70
N GLY A 2 16.54 5.54 21.99
CA GLY A 2 16.49 5.62 20.54
C GLY A 2 17.48 4.84 19.70
N GLU A 3 18.09 3.79 20.23
CA GLU A 3 18.97 2.95 19.40
C GLU A 3 18.18 1.97 18.51
N ALA A 4 16.94 1.69 18.87
CA ALA A 4 16.08 0.85 18.05
C ALA A 4 15.44 1.69 16.93
N ALA A 5 15.18 1.06 15.80
CA ALA A 5 14.53 1.71 14.66
C ALA A 5 13.56 0.73 14.01
N LEU A 6 12.43 1.25 13.56
CA LEU A 6 11.51 0.44 12.75
C LEU A 6 12.17 0.19 11.40
N SER A 7 12.40 -1.07 11.09
CA SER A 7 13.05 -1.46 9.85
C SER A 7 12.04 -1.59 8.70
N HIS A 8 11.05 -2.44 8.90
CA HIS A 8 10.05 -2.70 7.86
C HIS A 8 8.85 -3.42 8.47
N VAL A 9 7.79 -3.51 7.69
CA VAL A 9 6.59 -4.28 8.02
C VAL A 9 6.49 -5.41 7.01
N PHE A 10 6.08 -6.59 7.45
CA PHE A 10 5.83 -7.73 6.56
C PHE A 10 4.36 -7.92 6.33
N LEU A 11 4.00 -8.20 5.08
CA LEU A 11 2.69 -8.72 4.73
C LEU A 11 2.84 -10.14 4.21
N HIS A 12 1.95 -11.03 4.66
CA HIS A 12 1.86 -12.38 4.11
C HIS A 12 0.74 -12.36 3.07
N VAL A 13 1.03 -12.82 1.87
CA VAL A 13 0.11 -12.72 0.73
C VAL A 13 -0.03 -14.06 0.03
N ALA A 14 -1.15 -14.25 -0.67
CA ALA A 14 -1.41 -15.49 -1.39
C ALA A 14 -0.61 -15.57 -2.69
N SER A 15 -0.39 -14.44 -3.36
CA SER A 15 0.30 -14.41 -4.65
C SER A 15 1.16 -13.16 -4.79
N LEU A 16 2.47 -13.35 -4.92
CA LEU A 16 3.37 -12.22 -5.16
C LEU A 16 3.06 -11.50 -6.46
N ALA A 17 2.70 -12.24 -7.51
CA ALA A 17 2.39 -11.62 -8.80
C ALA A 17 1.19 -10.67 -8.70
N VAL A 18 0.12 -11.09 -8.03
CA VAL A 18 -1.07 -10.26 -7.83
C VAL A 18 -0.75 -9.06 -6.96
N THR A 19 -0.01 -9.28 -5.87
CA THR A 19 0.37 -8.21 -4.93
C THR A 19 1.28 -7.19 -5.62
N ARG A 20 2.23 -7.65 -6.43
CA ARG A 20 3.13 -6.78 -7.19
C ARG A 20 2.34 -5.88 -8.15
N SER A 21 1.41 -6.46 -8.91
CA SER A 21 0.55 -5.69 -9.79
C SER A 21 -0.18 -4.58 -9.05
N PHE A 22 -0.69 -4.90 -7.87
CA PHE A 22 -1.44 -3.94 -7.07
C PHE A 22 -0.55 -2.81 -6.54
N TYR A 23 0.51 -3.14 -5.82
CA TYR A 23 1.33 -2.12 -5.15
C TYR A 23 2.30 -1.40 -6.09
N VAL A 24 2.82 -2.08 -7.10
CA VAL A 24 3.81 -1.51 -8.01
C VAL A 24 3.14 -0.91 -9.23
N ASP A 25 2.34 -1.69 -9.95
CA ASP A 25 1.77 -1.23 -11.22
C ASP A 25 0.63 -0.24 -11.03
N LEU A 26 -0.23 -0.43 -10.03
CA LEU A 26 -1.38 0.44 -9.81
C LEU A 26 -1.08 1.60 -8.87
N ILE A 27 -0.48 1.33 -7.71
CA ILE A 27 -0.21 2.37 -6.70
C ILE A 27 1.10 3.08 -6.98
N GLY A 28 2.12 2.37 -7.45
CA GLY A 28 3.36 2.98 -7.86
C GLY A 28 4.50 2.91 -6.84
N LEU A 29 4.49 1.93 -5.95
CA LEU A 29 5.61 1.74 -5.03
C LEU A 29 6.83 1.23 -5.78
N GLU A 30 8.00 1.56 -5.27
CA GLU A 30 9.29 1.18 -5.86
C GLU A 30 9.69 -0.22 -5.41
N VAL A 31 10.18 -1.04 -6.34
CA VAL A 31 10.72 -2.36 -6.02
C VAL A 31 12.17 -2.19 -5.54
N LEU A 32 12.44 -2.62 -4.31
CA LEU A 32 13.77 -2.56 -3.70
C LEU A 32 14.48 -3.90 -3.76
N ALA A 33 13.74 -5.01 -3.71
CA ALA A 33 14.29 -6.35 -3.87
C ALA A 33 13.19 -7.26 -4.43
N ASP A 34 13.59 -8.21 -5.26
CA ASP A 34 12.68 -9.12 -5.93
C ASP A 34 13.37 -10.47 -5.99
N GLU A 35 12.95 -11.39 -5.11
CA GLU A 35 13.55 -12.71 -4.97
C GLU A 35 12.45 -13.77 -4.98
N PRO A 36 12.78 -15.04 -5.26
CA PRO A 36 11.76 -16.08 -5.22
C PRO A 36 11.03 -16.10 -3.88
N GLY A 37 9.70 -15.92 -3.92
CA GLY A 37 8.86 -15.94 -2.72
C GLY A 37 8.90 -14.66 -1.88
N TYR A 38 9.66 -13.64 -2.29
CA TYR A 38 9.85 -12.43 -1.48
C TYR A 38 9.94 -11.18 -2.34
N LEU A 39 9.28 -10.12 -1.88
CA LEU A 39 9.32 -8.82 -2.54
C LEU A 39 9.52 -7.75 -1.46
N ARG A 40 10.39 -6.78 -1.71
CA ARG A 40 10.54 -5.63 -0.83
C ARG A 40 10.21 -4.37 -1.60
N LEU A 41 9.31 -3.58 -1.05
CA LEU A 41 8.85 -2.34 -1.66
C LEU A 41 9.17 -1.15 -0.78
N GLY A 42 9.28 0.01 -1.40
CA GLY A 42 9.48 1.26 -0.69
C GLY A 42 9.04 2.41 -1.57
N GLY A 43 9.52 3.60 -1.29
CA GLY A 43 9.22 4.77 -2.08
C GLY A 43 9.34 6.04 -1.25
N GLY A 44 10.52 6.65 -1.23
CA GLY A 44 10.80 7.83 -0.45
C GLY A 44 10.80 7.55 1.05
N GLY A 45 11.44 8.33 1.85
CA GLY A 45 11.29 8.32 3.29
C GLY A 45 11.77 7.11 4.08
N GLY A 46 12.40 6.14 3.49
CA GLY A 46 13.03 5.03 4.24
C GLY A 46 12.11 3.92 4.75
N PHE A 47 10.80 4.05 4.62
CA PHE A 47 9.87 2.99 5.01
C PHE A 47 9.99 1.80 4.06
N ARG A 48 9.90 0.59 4.61
CA ARG A 48 10.02 -0.64 3.83
C ARG A 48 8.84 -1.57 4.09
N LEU A 49 8.37 -2.22 3.03
CA LEU A 49 7.30 -3.20 3.08
C LEU A 49 7.84 -4.51 2.52
N GLY A 50 8.00 -5.52 3.38
CA GLY A 50 8.40 -6.86 2.96
C GLY A 50 7.15 -7.69 2.68
N ILE A 51 7.19 -8.47 1.62
CA ILE A 51 6.03 -9.26 1.19
C ILE A 51 6.48 -10.69 0.91
N GLU A 52 5.81 -11.67 1.54
CA GLU A 52 6.12 -13.09 1.36
C GLU A 52 4.86 -13.88 1.03
N GLU A 53 4.98 -14.86 0.14
CA GLU A 53 3.88 -15.80 -0.11
C GLU A 53 3.72 -16.74 1.06
N ARG A 54 2.48 -16.93 1.50
CA ARG A 54 2.14 -17.79 2.65
C ARG A 54 0.81 -18.50 2.42
N GLY A 55 0.54 -19.49 3.26
CA GLY A 55 -0.74 -20.19 3.25
C GLY A 55 -1.90 -19.31 3.71
N PRO A 56 -3.14 -19.73 3.38
CA PRO A 56 -4.33 -18.91 3.64
C PRO A 56 -4.53 -18.54 5.12
N GLU A 57 -4.08 -19.36 6.04
CA GLU A 57 -4.24 -19.10 7.48
C GLU A 57 -3.30 -18.03 8.01
N GLU A 58 -2.36 -17.58 7.18
CA GLU A 58 -1.36 -16.60 7.59
C GLU A 58 -1.55 -15.23 6.94
N ILE A 59 -2.59 -15.06 6.14
CA ILE A 59 -2.81 -13.80 5.42
C ILE A 59 -3.97 -13.00 5.98
N GLY A 60 -3.91 -11.68 5.77
CA GLY A 60 -4.98 -10.76 6.13
C GLY A 60 -4.94 -10.29 7.57
N SER A 61 -5.30 -9.05 7.79
CA SER A 61 -5.44 -8.48 9.13
C SER A 61 -6.21 -7.18 9.06
N ASP A 62 -7.27 -7.07 9.86
CA ASP A 62 -8.03 -5.82 9.98
C ASP A 62 -7.48 -4.94 11.11
N GLY A 63 -6.46 -5.41 11.82
CA GLY A 63 -5.87 -4.70 12.95
C GLY A 63 -4.81 -3.68 12.58
N MET A 64 -4.53 -3.51 11.30
CA MET A 64 -3.55 -2.55 10.84
C MET A 64 -3.97 -1.94 9.51
N GLN A 65 -3.38 -0.83 9.16
CA GLN A 65 -3.66 -0.15 7.90
C GLN A 65 -2.37 0.35 7.29
N LEU A 66 -2.20 0.15 5.98
CA LEU A 66 -1.11 0.76 5.25
C LEU A 66 -1.58 2.11 4.73
N VAL A 67 -0.82 3.15 5.02
CA VAL A 67 -1.15 4.51 4.60
C VAL A 67 -0.10 4.94 3.58
N ILE A 68 -0.51 5.20 2.36
CA ILE A 68 0.40 5.42 1.24
C ILE A 68 0.16 6.82 0.65
N ARG A 69 1.21 7.62 0.61
CA ARG A 69 1.14 8.94 -0.01
C ARG A 69 1.34 8.77 -1.52
N VAL A 70 0.42 9.35 -2.29
CA VAL A 70 0.49 9.33 -3.76
C VAL A 70 0.48 10.78 -4.28
N ILE A 71 0.88 10.96 -5.52
CA ILE A 71 0.99 12.30 -6.11
C ILE A 71 -0.40 12.92 -6.31
N ASP A 72 -1.35 12.11 -6.78
CA ASP A 72 -2.72 12.57 -7.09
C ASP A 72 -3.70 11.47 -6.71
N VAL A 73 -4.36 11.63 -5.55
CA VAL A 73 -5.24 10.59 -5.04
C VAL A 73 -6.43 10.33 -5.96
N ASP A 74 -6.95 11.36 -6.62
CA ASP A 74 -8.07 11.18 -7.54
C ASP A 74 -7.67 10.34 -8.75
N ALA A 75 -6.49 10.59 -9.30
CA ALA A 75 -5.98 9.82 -10.44
C ALA A 75 -5.70 8.37 -10.04
N THR A 76 -5.09 8.15 -8.88
CA THR A 76 -4.80 6.79 -8.39
C THR A 76 -6.10 6.03 -8.12
N ALA A 77 -7.08 6.69 -7.51
CA ALA A 77 -8.38 6.06 -7.25
C ALA A 77 -9.07 5.65 -8.55
N ALA A 78 -9.00 6.52 -9.59
CA ALA A 78 -9.56 6.20 -10.89
C ALA A 78 -8.88 4.98 -11.53
N LEU A 79 -7.55 4.92 -11.43
CA LEU A 79 -6.78 3.79 -11.96
C LEU A 79 -7.15 2.49 -11.25
N LEU A 80 -7.28 2.54 -9.93
CA LEU A 80 -7.69 1.39 -9.13
C LEU A 80 -9.09 0.91 -9.50
N ARG A 81 -10.04 1.84 -9.63
CA ARG A 81 -11.41 1.48 -10.04
C ARG A 81 -11.44 0.83 -11.42
N ASN A 82 -10.67 1.38 -12.36
CA ASN A 82 -10.60 0.81 -13.70
C ASN A 82 -10.02 -0.60 -13.71
N ALA A 83 -9.22 -0.93 -12.71
CA ALA A 83 -8.66 -2.27 -12.53
C ALA A 83 -9.58 -3.19 -11.71
N GLY A 84 -10.77 -2.72 -11.34
CA GLY A 84 -11.74 -3.53 -10.62
C GLY A 84 -11.64 -3.48 -9.10
N VAL A 85 -10.84 -2.56 -8.56
CA VAL A 85 -10.69 -2.42 -7.11
C VAL A 85 -11.81 -1.53 -6.56
N ASP A 86 -12.43 -1.97 -5.47
CA ASP A 86 -13.43 -1.18 -4.77
C ASP A 86 -12.71 -0.15 -3.91
N VAL A 87 -12.78 1.11 -4.29
CA VAL A 87 -12.12 2.20 -3.59
C VAL A 87 -13.14 3.31 -3.31
N SER A 88 -13.08 3.89 -2.10
CA SER A 88 -13.99 4.97 -1.74
C SER A 88 -13.74 6.22 -2.58
N ASP A 89 -14.72 7.10 -2.66
CA ASP A 89 -14.52 8.40 -3.31
C ASP A 89 -13.51 9.21 -2.50
N PRO A 90 -12.48 9.80 -3.15
CA PRO A 90 -11.56 10.67 -2.43
C PRO A 90 -12.29 11.81 -1.74
N ALA A 91 -11.93 12.08 -0.50
CA ALA A 91 -12.58 13.12 0.32
C ALA A 91 -11.53 13.91 1.10
N ASP A 92 -11.77 15.20 1.21
CA ASP A 92 -10.89 16.09 1.97
C ASP A 92 -11.08 15.83 3.47
N GLN A 93 -9.96 15.76 4.17
CA GLN A 93 -9.93 15.58 5.61
C GLN A 93 -9.57 16.89 6.29
N GLU A 94 -10.04 17.08 7.52
CA GLU A 94 -9.78 18.31 8.28
C GLU A 94 -8.30 18.60 8.48
N TRP A 95 -7.49 17.55 8.57
CA TRP A 95 -6.05 17.68 8.83
C TRP A 95 -5.21 17.94 7.58
N GLY A 96 -5.82 18.24 6.45
CA GLY A 96 -5.12 18.75 5.28
C GLY A 96 -4.83 17.75 4.19
N ALA A 97 -5.28 16.52 4.32
CA ALA A 97 -5.11 15.51 3.29
C ALA A 97 -6.41 15.24 2.55
N ARG A 98 -6.27 14.72 1.34
CA ARG A 98 -7.39 14.15 0.60
C ARG A 98 -7.15 12.66 0.52
N HIS A 99 -8.08 11.88 1.04
CA HIS A 99 -7.93 10.44 1.28
C HIS A 99 -8.93 9.60 0.51
N ALA A 100 -8.53 8.37 0.20
CA ALA A 100 -9.44 7.31 -0.23
C ALA A 100 -9.05 6.01 0.46
N TRP A 101 -10.02 5.13 0.67
CA TRP A 101 -9.84 3.87 1.41
C TRP A 101 -10.16 2.69 0.53
N LEU A 102 -9.41 1.61 0.71
CA LEU A 102 -9.56 0.38 -0.07
C LEU A 102 -8.95 -0.79 0.70
N HIS A 103 -9.05 -1.96 0.12
CA HIS A 103 -8.35 -3.15 0.61
C HIS A 103 -7.46 -3.68 -0.51
N ASP A 104 -6.33 -4.26 -0.14
CA ASP A 104 -5.47 -4.89 -1.12
C ASP A 104 -6.02 -6.29 -1.50
N PRO A 105 -5.38 -7.01 -2.44
CA PRO A 105 -5.89 -8.32 -2.86
C PRO A 105 -6.03 -9.35 -1.74
N ASP A 106 -5.27 -9.23 -0.67
CA ASP A 106 -5.33 -10.12 0.49
C ASP A 106 -6.13 -9.51 1.64
N ARG A 107 -6.88 -8.45 1.36
CA ARG A 107 -7.80 -7.79 2.29
C ARG A 107 -7.13 -6.99 3.40
N TYR A 108 -5.87 -6.63 3.25
CA TYR A 108 -5.24 -5.67 4.17
C TYR A 108 -5.82 -4.29 3.92
N PRO A 109 -6.21 -3.58 4.97
CA PRO A 109 -6.71 -2.20 4.82
C PRO A 109 -5.61 -1.28 4.30
N VAL A 110 -5.93 -0.49 3.29
CA VAL A 110 -5.01 0.47 2.68
C VAL A 110 -5.72 1.81 2.56
N SER A 111 -5.02 2.90 2.85
CA SER A 111 -5.50 4.22 2.46
C SER A 111 -4.44 4.89 1.59
N ILE A 112 -4.91 5.66 0.63
CA ILE A 112 -4.04 6.49 -0.21
C ILE A 112 -4.40 7.94 0.03
N PHE A 113 -3.42 8.82 -0.04
CA PHE A 113 -3.68 10.24 0.21
C PHE A 113 -2.71 11.15 -0.53
N THR A 114 -3.18 12.38 -0.75
CA THR A 114 -2.37 13.48 -1.26
C THR A 114 -2.52 14.63 -0.27
N MET A 115 -1.41 15.25 0.13
CA MET A 115 -1.48 16.39 1.02
C MET A 115 -1.95 17.62 0.25
N ARG A 116 -2.63 18.53 0.94
CA ARG A 116 -3.15 19.75 0.31
C ARG A 116 -2.06 20.55 -0.37
N GLU A 117 -0.89 20.65 0.24
CA GLU A 117 0.23 21.40 -0.32
C GLU A 117 0.86 20.73 -1.56
N ASP A 118 0.50 19.50 -1.85
CA ASP A 118 0.99 18.78 -3.04
C ASP A 118 0.12 19.06 -4.27
N ARG A 119 -1.03 19.70 -4.07
CA ARG A 119 -2.01 19.88 -5.14
C ARG A 119 -1.97 21.26 -5.77
#